data_9592433d7d5a647c67e51c92b766e670
#
_entry.id   9592433d7d5a647c67e51c92b766e670
#
_cell.length_a   1.000
_cell.length_b   1.000
_cell.length_c   1.000
_cell.angle_alpha   90.00
_cell.angle_beta   90.00
_cell.angle_gamma   90.00
#
_symmetry.space_group_name_H-M   'P 1'
#
loop_
_entity.id
_entity.type
_entity.pdbx_description
1 polymer ?
#
loop_
_entity_poly.entity_id
_entity_poly.type
_entity_poly.pdbx_seq_one_letter_code
_entity_poly.pdbx_strand_id
1 'polypeptide(L)'
;SNAHFIAAYKVNGNTPTEGLGYTKPWITSTRLQCNLEKRNRYNAGLNFDFKIGPGSKIKMYNLFSALSRERDIREKRYDLERGRLRYVQTDADVRGSVLTNMLQGDHDFWNSTLSWGIGRSDSRQKTPYEHRLEYRMNAPFTVDINALSTLPPHLVSAPGNVNESDITQYYLYDGTFNTERTTEKEYSAWLDWKKSFDFGKLFNGYIKIGGKYRQKDRERLTNRNYRRLDQNAPLIYDNMPNISRSKYDNRYVGIADFMDGSFKHHTFLNNRYDNLDFSFALNQDVMKNFYNVNSNVYRPILTTKIQKDYDGYERLTAAYIMGEFNIGKYITFIPGVRYDHTYMRYGAYSGVNVPDDETQELSFDYTKTTDNNSFHYWLPQIHLKIKPLDNLDIRLAYTETLSRPDYDLLAPRTIIKSTIGEVVYNRTNLKPALSKNFDAIVSFYNPKIGLFTVGGFYKKIKNFIYTRSAYLLEGTATDPANFGLPSSLVGSGITYALNSPYDATIKGLEIDIQTQLRRLPGLLKGVVIGANITLMDSKMGYFETTKSRVKKPNYVVGDGSKPFLPINKDTVYYDRLLKQPSFLANFMLGNPTRIGGVAVSSPACCGISMRQKAALS
;
A
#
# COMPACT_ATOMS: atom_id res chain seq x y z
N SER A 1 -9.66 12.96 10.37
CA SER A 1 -8.87 12.27 11.41
C SER A 1 -9.12 10.77 11.34
N ASN A 2 -8.09 9.98 11.54
CA ASN A 2 -8.19 8.54 11.68
C ASN A 2 -7.64 8.15 13.04
N ALA A 3 -8.43 7.41 13.81
CA ALA A 3 -8.00 6.87 15.09
C ALA A 3 -7.83 5.35 14.98
N HIS A 4 -6.75 4.82 15.54
CA HIS A 4 -6.43 3.41 15.52
C HIS A 4 -6.11 2.92 16.93
N PHE A 5 -6.60 1.74 17.26
CA PHE A 5 -6.22 1.00 18.45
C PHE A 5 -5.51 -0.30 18.01
N ILE A 6 -4.32 -0.54 18.54
CA ILE A 6 -3.47 -1.68 18.17
C ILE A 6 -3.01 -2.36 19.45
N ALA A 7 -3.16 -3.68 19.51
CA ALA A 7 -2.59 -4.50 20.59
C ALA A 7 -1.52 -5.45 20.01
N ALA A 8 -0.41 -5.58 20.70
CA ALA A 8 0.63 -6.55 20.39
C ALA A 8 0.58 -7.70 21.39
N TYR A 9 0.77 -8.90 20.88
CA TYR A 9 0.76 -10.14 21.67
C TYR A 9 2.09 -10.86 21.54
N LYS A 10 2.46 -11.60 22.59
CA LYS A 10 3.60 -12.49 22.62
C LYS A 10 3.13 -13.87 23.05
N VAL A 11 3.64 -14.89 22.43
CA VAL A 11 3.50 -16.29 22.88
C VAL A 11 4.78 -16.65 23.61
N ASN A 12 4.68 -17.15 24.83
CA ASN A 12 5.86 -17.58 25.56
C ASN A 12 6.53 -18.75 24.85
N GLY A 13 7.74 -18.53 24.35
CA GLY A 13 8.55 -19.52 23.62
C GLY A 13 9.26 -20.55 24.48
N ASN A 14 8.77 -20.87 25.68
CA ASN A 14 9.32 -21.99 26.44
C ASN A 14 8.76 -23.29 25.87
N THR A 15 9.70 -24.17 25.50
CA THR A 15 9.45 -25.58 25.15
C THR A 15 8.31 -26.17 25.97
N PRO A 16 7.36 -26.89 25.34
CA PRO A 16 6.35 -27.61 26.07
C PRO A 16 7.06 -28.60 27.01
N THR A 17 6.97 -28.39 28.30
CA THR A 17 7.09 -29.48 29.26
C THR A 17 5.96 -30.43 28.94
N GLU A 18 6.31 -31.72 28.74
CA GLU A 18 5.37 -32.78 28.42
C GLU A 18 4.11 -32.65 29.28
N GLY A 19 2.96 -32.45 28.63
CA GLY A 19 1.67 -32.70 29.23
C GLY A 19 0.60 -31.63 29.22
N LEU A 20 0.86 -30.33 28.90
CA LEU A 20 -0.18 -29.33 28.89
C LEU A 20 -0.03 -28.37 27.70
N GLY A 21 -1.06 -28.39 26.88
CA GLY A 21 -1.23 -27.66 25.66
C GLY A 21 -1.04 -26.17 25.71
N TYR A 22 -0.81 -25.64 24.51
CA TYR A 22 -0.98 -24.28 24.04
C TYR A 22 -0.63 -23.17 25.02
N THR A 23 0.55 -22.59 24.85
CA THR A 23 0.89 -21.31 25.48
C THR A 23 -0.09 -20.24 24.99
N LYS A 24 -0.91 -19.71 25.90
CA LYS A 24 -1.86 -18.66 25.57
C LYS A 24 -1.11 -17.38 25.19
N PRO A 25 -1.48 -16.70 24.10
CA PRO A 25 -0.92 -15.38 23.78
C PRO A 25 -1.36 -14.37 24.84
N TRP A 26 -0.43 -13.51 25.29
CA TRP A 26 -0.70 -12.45 26.24
C TRP A 26 -0.34 -11.08 25.68
N ILE A 27 -1.00 -10.03 26.18
CA ILE A 27 -0.79 -8.66 25.70
C ILE A 27 0.53 -8.12 26.23
N THR A 28 1.44 -7.73 25.34
CA THR A 28 2.73 -7.10 25.69
C THR A 28 2.68 -5.59 25.62
N SER A 29 1.85 -5.05 24.76
CA SER A 29 1.63 -3.61 24.68
C SER A 29 0.29 -3.29 24.02
N THR A 30 -0.29 -2.15 24.40
CA THR A 30 -1.40 -1.53 23.69
C THR A 30 -1.01 -0.13 23.24
N ARG A 31 -1.55 0.31 22.11
CA ARG A 31 -1.23 1.57 21.47
C ARG A 31 -2.49 2.25 20.95
N LEU A 32 -2.69 3.49 21.37
CA LEU A 32 -3.66 4.40 20.78
C LEU A 32 -2.91 5.29 19.78
N GLN A 33 -3.48 5.49 18.61
CA GLN A 33 -2.91 6.38 17.61
C GLN A 33 -4.00 7.27 17.01
N CYS A 34 -3.76 8.56 16.99
CA CYS A 34 -4.61 9.57 16.35
C CYS A 34 -3.81 10.24 15.24
N ASN A 35 -4.35 10.26 14.03
CA ASN A 35 -3.77 10.91 12.87
C ASN A 35 -4.65 12.10 12.50
N LEU A 36 -4.12 13.30 12.62
CA LEU A 36 -4.72 14.53 12.13
C LEU A 36 -4.02 14.92 10.84
N GLU A 37 -4.77 15.16 9.80
CA GLU A 37 -4.22 15.56 8.51
C GLU A 37 -5.03 16.72 7.95
N LYS A 38 -4.33 17.82 7.64
CA LYS A 38 -4.85 18.94 6.86
C LYS A 38 -4.29 18.83 5.44
N ARG A 39 -5.19 18.81 4.47
CA ARG A 39 -4.83 18.58 3.07
C ARG A 39 -5.35 19.72 2.21
N ASN A 40 -4.43 20.36 1.51
CA ASN A 40 -4.73 21.38 0.49
C ASN A 40 -4.34 20.84 -0.88
N ARG A 41 -5.24 20.94 -1.85
CA ARG A 41 -5.00 20.50 -3.22
C ARG A 41 -5.33 21.62 -4.19
N TYR A 42 -4.42 21.87 -5.10
CA TYR A 42 -4.55 22.86 -6.16
C TYR A 42 -4.43 22.15 -7.51
N ASN A 43 -5.34 22.43 -8.42
CA ASN A 43 -5.30 21.90 -9.78
C ASN A 43 -5.51 23.06 -10.75
N ALA A 44 -4.73 23.08 -11.82
CA ALA A 44 -4.89 23.99 -12.93
C ALA A 44 -4.76 23.20 -14.23
N GLY A 45 -5.68 23.42 -15.16
CA GLY A 45 -5.66 22.80 -16.48
C GLY A 45 -5.79 23.85 -17.57
N LEU A 46 -4.97 23.72 -18.61
CA LEU A 46 -5.02 24.58 -19.78
C LEU A 46 -5.00 23.68 -21.02
N ASN A 47 -6.12 23.67 -21.73
CA ASN A 47 -6.31 22.85 -22.90
C ASN A 47 -6.58 23.73 -24.12
N PHE A 48 -5.93 23.40 -25.22
CA PHE A 48 -6.13 24.04 -26.52
C PHE A 48 -6.55 22.98 -27.53
N ASP A 49 -7.53 23.30 -28.37
CA ASP A 49 -7.98 22.48 -29.48
C ASP A 49 -7.94 23.34 -30.76
N PHE A 50 -7.04 23.00 -31.66
CA PHE A 50 -6.82 23.72 -32.91
C PHE A 50 -7.29 22.87 -34.08
N LYS A 51 -8.26 23.37 -34.84
CA LYS A 51 -8.62 22.83 -36.14
C LYS A 51 -7.71 23.43 -37.21
N ILE A 52 -6.85 22.62 -37.81
CA ILE A 52 -5.88 23.05 -38.83
C ILE A 52 -6.50 23.02 -40.23
N GLY A 53 -7.55 22.18 -40.41
CA GLY A 53 -8.26 22.03 -41.69
C GLY A 53 -9.41 21.02 -41.55
N PRO A 54 -10.10 20.72 -42.66
CA PRO A 54 -11.11 19.68 -42.67
C PRO A 54 -10.49 18.32 -42.26
N GLY A 55 -10.98 17.73 -41.18
CA GLY A 55 -10.48 16.44 -40.69
C GLY A 55 -9.17 16.48 -39.92
N SER A 56 -8.55 17.65 -39.69
CA SER A 56 -7.27 17.75 -38.97
C SER A 56 -7.37 18.61 -37.72
N LYS A 57 -6.99 18.07 -36.59
CA LYS A 57 -6.97 18.79 -35.30
C LYS A 57 -5.72 18.48 -34.49
N ILE A 58 -5.22 19.47 -33.79
CA ILE A 58 -4.14 19.33 -32.80
C ILE A 58 -4.69 19.77 -31.45
N LYS A 59 -4.40 18.99 -30.42
CA LYS A 59 -4.79 19.27 -29.04
C LYS A 59 -3.57 19.36 -28.16
N MET A 60 -3.54 20.34 -27.31
CA MET A 60 -2.51 20.49 -26.30
C MET A 60 -3.18 20.46 -24.92
N TYR A 61 -2.71 19.59 -24.07
CA TYR A 61 -3.17 19.42 -22.70
C TYR A 61 -2.04 19.75 -21.74
N ASN A 62 -2.32 20.66 -20.81
CA ASN A 62 -1.42 20.99 -19.73
C ASN A 62 -2.19 20.84 -18.42
N LEU A 63 -1.68 20.02 -17.53
CA LEU A 63 -2.27 19.80 -16.23
C LEU A 63 -1.20 19.99 -15.15
N PHE A 64 -1.49 20.86 -14.22
CA PHE A 64 -0.72 21.00 -12.99
C PHE A 64 -1.57 20.59 -11.80
N SER A 65 -1.03 19.76 -10.93
CA SER A 65 -1.64 19.38 -9.66
C SER A 65 -0.61 19.52 -8.55
N ALA A 66 -0.97 20.18 -7.47
CA ALA A 66 -0.15 20.29 -6.27
C ALA A 66 -0.95 19.86 -5.04
N LEU A 67 -0.27 19.19 -4.13
CA LEU A 67 -0.81 18.70 -2.87
C LEU A 67 0.12 19.11 -1.75
N SER A 68 -0.42 19.74 -0.72
CA SER A 68 0.25 19.96 0.56
C SER A 68 -0.53 19.24 1.66
N ARG A 69 0.17 18.49 2.51
CA ARG A 69 -0.38 17.79 3.66
C ARG A 69 0.44 18.14 4.89
N GLU A 70 -0.23 18.69 5.88
CA GLU A 70 0.29 18.85 7.23
C GLU A 70 -0.26 17.68 8.06
N ARG A 71 0.61 16.93 8.71
CA ARG A 71 0.25 15.72 9.46
C ARG A 71 0.72 15.84 10.89
N ASP A 72 -0.18 15.60 11.83
CA ASP A 72 0.10 15.44 13.24
C ASP A 72 -0.33 14.04 13.67
N ILE A 73 0.62 13.20 14.02
CA ILE A 73 0.41 11.83 14.43
C ILE A 73 0.77 11.72 15.90
N ARG A 74 -0.21 11.41 16.73
CA ARG A 74 -0.06 11.24 18.17
C ARG A 74 -0.23 9.78 18.52
N GLU A 75 0.65 9.26 19.35
CA GLU A 75 0.65 7.88 19.81
C GLU A 75 0.84 7.84 21.32
N LYS A 76 -0.04 7.11 22.02
CA LYS A 76 0.12 6.76 23.43
C LYS A 76 0.23 5.24 23.51
N ARG A 77 1.27 4.74 24.14
CA ARG A 77 1.56 3.31 24.22
C ARG A 77 1.82 2.88 25.65
N TYR A 78 1.10 1.87 26.06
CA TYR A 78 1.35 1.14 27.29
C TYR A 78 2.27 -0.03 26.97
N ASP A 79 3.53 0.03 27.41
CA ASP A 79 4.53 -1.02 27.22
C ASP A 79 4.61 -1.85 28.49
N LEU A 80 3.77 -2.89 28.56
CA LEU A 80 3.57 -3.70 29.76
C LEU A 80 4.83 -4.49 30.13
N GLU A 81 5.52 -5.03 29.12
CA GLU A 81 6.72 -5.83 29.31
C GLU A 81 7.89 -5.01 29.88
N ARG A 82 7.95 -3.72 29.54
CA ARG A 82 9.05 -2.84 29.95
C ARG A 82 8.68 -1.85 31.04
N GLY A 83 7.47 -1.93 31.57
CA GLY A 83 7.02 -1.11 32.68
C GLY A 83 7.03 0.40 32.40
N ARG A 84 6.50 0.84 31.25
CA ARG A 84 6.51 2.26 30.88
C ARG A 84 5.34 2.69 30.02
N LEU A 85 4.99 3.96 30.15
CA LEU A 85 4.16 4.70 29.21
C LEU A 85 5.06 5.43 28.22
N ARG A 86 4.66 5.42 26.96
CA ARG A 86 5.35 6.15 25.88
C ARG A 86 4.34 7.07 25.22
N TYR A 87 4.70 8.32 25.08
CA TYR A 87 4.00 9.30 24.28
C TYR A 87 4.87 9.71 23.11
N VAL A 88 4.33 9.59 21.90
CA VAL A 88 5.05 9.94 20.67
C VAL A 88 4.20 10.92 19.88
N GLN A 89 4.81 12.00 19.45
CA GLN A 89 4.19 12.89 18.47
C GLN A 89 5.12 13.06 17.28
N THR A 90 4.52 12.97 16.08
CA THR A 90 5.21 13.19 14.82
C THR A 90 4.49 14.29 14.07
N ASP A 91 5.19 15.36 13.79
CA ASP A 91 4.75 16.46 12.93
C ASP A 91 5.46 16.38 11.58
N ALA A 92 4.71 16.49 10.48
CA ALA A 92 5.26 16.34 9.14
C ALA A 92 4.56 17.19 8.09
N ASP A 93 5.39 17.78 7.22
CA ASP A 93 4.97 18.43 5.98
C ASP A 93 5.24 17.49 4.80
N VAL A 94 4.22 17.17 4.02
CA VAL A 94 4.37 16.41 2.78
C VAL A 94 3.85 17.23 1.62
N ARG A 95 4.67 17.42 0.60
CA ARG A 95 4.34 18.19 -0.59
C ARG A 95 4.49 17.33 -1.83
N GLY A 96 3.46 17.33 -2.66
CA GLY A 96 3.47 16.64 -3.95
C GLY A 96 3.11 17.60 -5.08
N SER A 97 3.71 17.40 -6.24
CA SER A 97 3.30 18.10 -7.46
C SER A 97 3.44 17.21 -8.68
N VAL A 98 2.55 17.36 -9.62
CA VAL A 98 2.60 16.71 -10.94
C VAL A 98 2.35 17.78 -11.98
N LEU A 99 3.23 17.86 -12.98
CA LEU A 99 3.05 18.65 -14.19
C LEU A 99 3.04 17.70 -15.37
N THR A 100 1.94 17.70 -16.12
CA THR A 100 1.79 16.89 -17.33
C THR A 100 1.51 17.79 -18.52
N ASN A 101 2.30 17.63 -19.57
CA ASN A 101 2.13 18.30 -20.85
C ASN A 101 1.96 17.21 -21.91
N MET A 102 0.94 17.34 -22.76
CA MET A 102 0.71 16.41 -23.86
C MET A 102 0.29 17.18 -25.11
N LEU A 103 0.88 16.83 -26.23
CA LEU A 103 0.48 17.28 -27.55
C LEU A 103 0.02 16.05 -28.34
N GLN A 104 -1.15 16.15 -28.95
CA GLN A 104 -1.70 15.09 -29.80
C GLN A 104 -2.30 15.66 -31.08
N GLY A 105 -2.25 14.89 -32.14
CA GLY A 105 -2.89 15.20 -33.41
C GLY A 105 -3.77 14.06 -33.89
N ASP A 106 -4.90 14.40 -34.50
CA ASP A 106 -5.79 13.49 -35.21
C ASP A 106 -5.97 14.04 -36.63
N HIS A 107 -5.77 13.21 -37.64
CA HIS A 107 -5.86 13.56 -39.04
C HIS A 107 -6.69 12.53 -39.80
N ASP A 108 -7.83 12.96 -40.32
CA ASP A 108 -8.73 12.13 -41.09
C ASP A 108 -8.47 12.32 -42.59
N PHE A 109 -8.26 11.23 -43.32
CA PHE A 109 -8.06 11.18 -44.77
C PHE A 109 -8.51 9.84 -45.36
N TRP A 110 -9.26 9.86 -46.45
CA TRP A 110 -9.68 8.65 -47.18
C TRP A 110 -10.17 7.49 -46.33
N ASN A 111 -11.16 7.69 -45.49
CA ASN A 111 -11.67 6.69 -44.54
C ASN A 111 -10.60 6.15 -43.57
N SER A 112 -9.55 6.91 -43.34
CA SER A 112 -8.48 6.61 -42.40
C SER A 112 -8.34 7.74 -41.40
N THR A 113 -7.93 7.39 -40.19
CA THR A 113 -7.54 8.36 -39.16
C THR A 113 -6.12 8.02 -38.71
N LEU A 114 -5.22 9.01 -38.78
CA LEU A 114 -3.91 8.95 -38.16
C LEU A 114 -3.95 9.75 -36.87
N SER A 115 -3.67 9.09 -35.75
CA SER A 115 -3.60 9.73 -34.44
C SER A 115 -2.20 9.56 -33.87
N TRP A 116 -1.65 10.62 -33.29
CA TRP A 116 -0.33 10.59 -32.66
C TRP A 116 -0.33 11.43 -31.40
N GLY A 117 0.59 11.17 -30.51
CA GLY A 117 0.79 12.00 -29.34
C GLY A 117 2.17 11.84 -28.73
N ILE A 118 2.63 12.95 -28.15
CA ILE A 118 3.84 13.00 -27.33
C ILE A 118 3.47 13.62 -25.98
N GLY A 119 4.06 13.10 -24.92
CA GLY A 119 3.76 13.58 -23.57
C GLY A 119 4.98 13.55 -22.67
N ARG A 120 4.98 14.48 -21.72
CA ARG A 120 5.93 14.55 -20.62
C ARG A 120 5.18 14.75 -19.31
N SER A 121 5.55 14.00 -18.29
CA SER A 121 5.05 14.19 -16.93
C SER A 121 6.20 14.25 -15.94
N ASP A 122 6.25 15.29 -15.12
CA ASP A 122 7.18 15.44 -14.00
C ASP A 122 6.40 15.34 -12.70
N SER A 123 6.69 14.33 -11.90
CA SER A 123 6.10 14.13 -10.58
C SER A 123 7.16 14.27 -9.50
N ARG A 124 6.85 15.00 -8.44
CA ARG A 124 7.75 15.19 -7.29
C ARG A 124 6.95 15.05 -6.02
N GLN A 125 7.46 14.24 -5.10
CA GLN A 125 6.99 14.20 -3.72
C GLN A 125 8.16 14.52 -2.81
N LYS A 126 7.94 15.41 -1.86
CA LYS A 126 8.92 15.80 -0.86
C LYS A 126 8.28 15.76 0.52
N THR A 127 9.02 15.26 1.48
CA THR A 127 8.79 15.48 2.91
C THR A 127 9.94 16.36 3.40
N PRO A 128 9.81 17.70 3.28
CA PRO A 128 10.91 18.60 3.68
C PRO A 128 11.12 18.61 5.19
N TYR A 129 10.12 18.19 5.95
CA TYR A 129 10.11 18.18 7.39
C TYR A 129 9.25 17.02 7.89
N GLU A 130 9.83 16.16 8.72
CA GLU A 130 9.14 15.21 9.55
C GLU A 130 9.95 15.07 10.84
N HIS A 131 9.40 15.53 11.95
CA HIS A 131 10.05 15.49 13.25
C HIS A 131 9.19 14.67 14.21
N ARG A 132 9.80 13.67 14.84
CA ARG A 132 9.20 12.79 15.82
C ARG A 132 9.95 12.96 17.14
N LEU A 133 9.20 13.18 18.22
CA LEU A 133 9.70 13.15 19.59
C LEU A 133 8.99 12.03 20.37
N GLU A 134 9.76 11.32 21.19
CA GLU A 134 9.26 10.32 22.12
C GLU A 134 9.53 10.75 23.55
N TYR A 135 8.46 10.79 24.34
CA TYR A 135 8.52 11.00 25.77
C TYR A 135 8.15 9.70 26.49
N ARG A 136 8.77 9.47 27.64
CA ARG A 136 8.53 8.29 28.48
C ARG A 136 8.21 8.69 29.91
N MET A 137 7.36 7.85 30.53
CA MET A 137 7.09 7.87 31.95
C MET A 137 7.27 6.45 32.48
N ASN A 138 7.92 6.30 33.62
CA ASN A 138 8.04 5.01 34.29
C ASN A 138 6.67 4.59 34.86
N ALA A 139 6.23 3.38 34.51
CA ALA A 139 4.94 2.83 34.94
C ALA A 139 5.10 1.33 35.13
N PRO A 140 5.49 0.88 36.33
CA PRO A 140 5.74 -0.52 36.62
C PRO A 140 4.44 -1.31 36.60
N PHE A 141 4.12 -1.92 35.47
CA PHE A 141 2.97 -2.81 35.33
C PHE A 141 3.21 -4.14 36.05
N THR A 142 2.19 -4.62 36.76
CA THR A 142 2.21 -5.99 37.25
C THR A 142 1.90 -6.92 36.09
N VAL A 143 2.88 -7.74 35.69
CA VAL A 143 2.72 -8.69 34.57
C VAL A 143 2.18 -9.99 35.09
N ASP A 144 0.85 -10.13 35.16
CA ASP A 144 0.18 -11.43 35.29
C ASP A 144 -0.22 -11.94 33.90
N ILE A 145 0.54 -12.93 33.39
CA ILE A 145 0.31 -13.50 32.06
C ILE A 145 -1.08 -14.11 31.91
N ASN A 146 -1.64 -14.70 32.99
CA ASN A 146 -2.97 -15.28 32.94
C ASN A 146 -4.04 -14.19 32.80
N ALA A 147 -3.94 -13.13 33.57
CA ALA A 147 -4.83 -11.97 33.44
C ALA A 147 -4.68 -11.32 32.06
N LEU A 148 -3.46 -11.07 31.61
CA LEU A 148 -3.20 -10.41 30.31
C LEU A 148 -3.54 -11.29 29.09
N SER A 149 -3.71 -12.60 29.26
CA SER A 149 -4.17 -13.48 28.17
C SER A 149 -5.68 -13.41 27.94
N THR A 150 -6.43 -12.95 28.92
CA THR A 150 -7.90 -12.87 28.88
C THR A 150 -8.43 -11.43 28.90
N LEU A 151 -7.60 -10.46 29.31
CA LEU A 151 -7.99 -9.06 29.39
C LEU A 151 -8.27 -8.49 27.99
N PRO A 152 -9.44 -7.89 27.75
CA PRO A 152 -9.69 -7.13 26.54
C PRO A 152 -8.67 -5.99 26.39
N PRO A 153 -8.01 -5.83 25.22
CA PRO A 153 -6.93 -4.86 25.06
C PRO A 153 -7.29 -3.41 25.41
N HIS A 154 -8.55 -3.02 25.21
CA HIS A 154 -9.04 -1.67 25.50
C HIS A 154 -9.21 -1.38 27.01
N LEU A 155 -9.13 -2.40 27.85
CA LEU A 155 -9.18 -2.24 29.32
C LEU A 155 -7.78 -2.11 29.95
N VAL A 156 -6.72 -2.18 29.15
CA VAL A 156 -5.36 -1.93 29.63
C VAL A 156 -5.25 -0.44 29.99
N SER A 157 -4.89 -0.18 31.24
CA SER A 157 -4.68 1.17 31.79
C SER A 157 -3.35 1.25 32.54
N ALA A 158 -2.95 2.45 32.92
CA ALA A 158 -1.82 2.63 33.82
C ALA A 158 -2.07 1.97 35.17
N PRO A 159 -1.02 1.48 35.88
CA PRO A 159 -1.16 1.02 37.27
C PRO A 159 -1.77 2.10 38.16
N GLY A 160 -2.61 1.70 39.15
CA GLY A 160 -3.34 2.65 39.98
C GLY A 160 -2.47 3.61 40.81
N ASN A 161 -1.19 3.31 40.99
CA ASN A 161 -0.19 4.19 41.61
C ASN A 161 0.50 5.15 40.62
N VAL A 162 0.15 5.12 39.34
CA VAL A 162 0.72 5.97 38.28
C VAL A 162 -0.33 6.96 37.80
N ASN A 163 -0.08 8.24 38.06
CA ASN A 163 -0.90 9.32 37.49
C ASN A 163 -0.37 9.67 36.09
N GLU A 164 -0.95 9.07 35.07
CA GLU A 164 -0.56 9.31 33.67
C GLU A 164 -0.83 10.73 33.16
N SER A 165 -1.65 11.50 33.88
CA SER A 165 -1.91 12.90 33.58
C SER A 165 -0.89 13.85 34.22
N ASP A 166 0.00 13.36 35.10
CA ASP A 166 1.10 14.15 35.61
C ASP A 166 2.20 14.31 34.57
N ILE A 167 2.06 15.34 33.75
CA ILE A 167 3.01 15.65 32.67
C ILE A 167 4.44 15.86 33.17
N THR A 168 4.62 16.23 34.43
CA THR A 168 5.96 16.54 34.99
C THR A 168 6.84 15.30 35.15
N GLN A 169 6.24 14.09 35.13
CA GLN A 169 6.95 12.82 35.23
C GLN A 169 7.48 12.32 33.88
N TYR A 170 7.02 12.93 32.77
CA TYR A 170 7.52 12.55 31.45
C TYR A 170 8.88 13.17 31.19
N TYR A 171 9.76 12.39 30.54
CA TYR A 171 11.05 12.85 30.08
C TYR A 171 11.24 12.57 28.59
N LEU A 172 11.93 13.46 27.91
CA LEU A 172 12.28 13.35 26.51
C LEU A 172 13.30 12.22 26.32
N TYR A 173 12.92 11.19 25.57
CA TYR A 173 13.73 9.99 25.41
C TYR A 173 14.53 10.01 24.11
N ASP A 174 13.86 10.16 22.97
CA ASP A 174 14.51 10.22 21.67
C ASP A 174 13.83 11.19 20.69
N GLY A 175 14.55 11.50 19.65
CA GLY A 175 14.05 12.31 18.54
C GLY A 175 14.55 11.79 17.20
N THR A 176 13.69 11.93 16.19
CA THR A 176 14.02 11.58 14.81
C THR A 176 13.61 12.70 13.89
N PHE A 177 14.49 13.08 12.98
CA PHE A 177 14.19 14.04 11.93
C PHE A 177 14.43 13.41 10.56
N ASN A 178 13.38 13.40 9.73
CA ASN A 178 13.40 12.78 8.42
C ASN A 178 13.17 13.80 7.32
N THR A 179 13.87 13.64 6.21
CA THR A 179 13.51 14.25 4.93
C THR A 179 13.48 13.18 3.85
N GLU A 180 12.52 13.30 2.94
CA GLU A 180 12.39 12.37 1.81
C GLU A 180 12.09 13.15 0.53
N ARG A 181 12.68 12.70 -0.57
CA ARG A 181 12.37 13.19 -1.91
C ARG A 181 12.22 12.01 -2.86
N THR A 182 11.07 11.94 -3.53
CA THR A 182 10.84 11.04 -4.66
C THR A 182 10.57 11.89 -5.89
N THR A 183 11.27 11.60 -6.98
CA THR A 183 11.07 12.24 -8.30
C THR A 183 10.79 11.18 -9.34
N GLU A 184 9.85 11.44 -10.23
CA GLU A 184 9.58 10.61 -11.39
C GLU A 184 9.39 11.50 -12.62
N LYS A 185 10.09 11.16 -13.71
CA LYS A 185 9.92 11.79 -15.02
C LYS A 185 9.46 10.73 -16.00
N GLU A 186 8.37 11.01 -16.70
CA GLU A 186 7.86 10.13 -17.73
C GLU A 186 7.84 10.85 -19.09
N TYR A 187 8.33 10.19 -20.11
CA TYR A 187 8.21 10.59 -21.51
C TYR A 187 7.43 9.51 -22.24
N SER A 188 6.50 9.90 -23.09
CA SER A 188 5.69 8.98 -23.88
C SER A 188 5.48 9.50 -25.29
N ALA A 189 5.44 8.58 -26.24
CA ALA A 189 5.05 8.83 -27.62
C ALA A 189 4.20 7.66 -28.12
N TRP A 190 3.22 7.93 -28.96
CA TRP A 190 2.39 6.90 -29.57
C TRP A 190 1.93 7.35 -30.96
N LEU A 191 1.67 6.36 -31.81
CA LEU A 191 1.18 6.54 -33.17
C LEU A 191 0.17 5.43 -33.46
N ASP A 192 -1.01 5.81 -33.95
CA ASP A 192 -2.11 4.90 -34.30
C ASP A 192 -2.62 5.23 -35.69
N TRP A 193 -2.84 4.22 -36.51
CA TRP A 193 -3.53 4.33 -37.77
C TRP A 193 -4.78 3.44 -37.77
N LYS A 194 -5.92 4.05 -38.07
CA LYS A 194 -7.24 3.41 -38.17
C LYS A 194 -7.75 3.50 -39.60
N LYS A 195 -8.13 2.39 -40.19
CA LYS A 195 -8.81 2.32 -41.50
C LYS A 195 -10.21 1.81 -41.31
N SER A 196 -11.20 2.64 -41.63
CA SER A 196 -12.63 2.26 -41.61
C SER A 196 -13.04 1.67 -42.96
N PHE A 197 -13.99 0.72 -42.91
CA PHE A 197 -14.63 0.14 -44.07
C PHE A 197 -16.15 0.04 -43.83
N ASP A 198 -16.90 0.17 -44.90
CA ASP A 198 -18.35 0.11 -44.86
C ASP A 198 -18.84 -0.61 -46.10
N PHE A 199 -19.41 -1.82 -45.91
CA PHE A 199 -20.05 -2.63 -46.93
C PHE A 199 -21.57 -2.60 -46.75
N GLY A 200 -22.10 -1.45 -46.34
CA GLY A 200 -23.53 -1.22 -46.13
C GLY A 200 -24.02 -1.66 -44.74
N LYS A 201 -25.34 -1.82 -44.64
CA LYS A 201 -25.99 -2.10 -43.34
C LYS A 201 -25.64 -3.46 -42.73
N LEU A 202 -25.11 -4.38 -43.53
CA LEU A 202 -24.83 -5.75 -43.06
C LEU A 202 -23.44 -5.91 -42.45
N PHE A 203 -22.42 -5.14 -42.92
CA PHE A 203 -21.07 -5.31 -42.45
C PHE A 203 -20.30 -4.00 -42.53
N ASN A 204 -19.85 -3.48 -41.40
CA ASN A 204 -18.98 -2.31 -41.30
C ASN A 204 -18.02 -2.44 -40.12
N GLY A 205 -17.04 -1.59 -40.09
CA GLY A 205 -16.07 -1.64 -39.01
C GLY A 205 -14.77 -0.89 -39.31
N TYR A 206 -13.73 -1.24 -38.60
CA TYR A 206 -12.40 -0.72 -38.83
C TYR A 206 -11.32 -1.71 -38.40
N ILE A 207 -10.13 -1.51 -38.95
CA ILE A 207 -8.88 -2.11 -38.46
C ILE A 207 -8.02 -0.96 -37.92
N LYS A 208 -7.35 -1.20 -36.79
CA LYS A 208 -6.46 -0.25 -36.15
C LYS A 208 -5.13 -0.92 -35.80
N ILE A 209 -4.03 -0.26 -36.17
CA ILE A 209 -2.67 -0.65 -35.77
C ILE A 209 -2.03 0.53 -35.05
N GLY A 210 -1.13 0.26 -34.12
CA GLY A 210 -0.46 1.34 -33.43
C GLY A 210 0.77 0.88 -32.65
N GLY A 211 1.54 1.87 -32.21
CA GLY A 211 2.73 1.67 -31.41
C GLY A 211 2.83 2.70 -30.29
N LYS A 212 3.50 2.33 -29.22
CA LYS A 212 3.75 3.19 -28.05
C LYS A 212 5.15 3.00 -27.52
N TYR A 213 5.81 4.11 -27.24
CA TYR A 213 7.03 4.16 -26.44
C TYR A 213 6.78 4.94 -25.16
N ARG A 214 7.34 4.47 -24.04
CA ARG A 214 7.30 5.17 -22.75
C ARG A 214 8.60 4.92 -22.01
N GLN A 215 9.20 5.97 -21.48
CA GLN A 215 10.32 5.91 -20.55
C GLN A 215 9.95 6.59 -19.25
N LYS A 216 10.26 5.95 -18.14
CA LYS A 216 10.17 6.48 -16.78
C LYS A 216 11.52 6.46 -16.12
N ASP A 217 11.91 7.58 -15.55
CA ASP A 217 13.09 7.71 -14.70
C ASP A 217 12.60 8.03 -13.28
N ARG A 218 13.06 7.29 -12.29
CA ARG A 218 12.62 7.44 -10.90
C ARG A 218 13.79 7.42 -9.94
N GLU A 219 13.74 8.30 -8.94
CA GLU A 219 14.70 8.38 -7.86
C GLU A 219 13.98 8.59 -6.54
N ARG A 220 14.43 7.90 -5.50
CA ARG A 220 14.04 8.13 -4.10
C ARG A 220 15.26 8.32 -3.25
N LEU A 221 15.29 9.43 -2.51
CA LEU A 221 16.35 9.80 -1.58
C LEU A 221 15.75 10.09 -0.22
N THR A 222 16.37 9.53 0.82
CA THR A 222 15.94 9.70 2.21
C THR A 222 17.13 10.12 3.05
N ASN A 223 16.90 11.08 3.96
CA ASN A 223 17.83 11.38 5.03
C ASN A 223 17.09 11.24 6.35
N ARG A 224 17.71 10.56 7.29
CA ARG A 224 17.21 10.42 8.64
C ARG A 224 18.30 10.75 9.64
N ASN A 225 17.97 11.63 10.58
CA ASN A 225 18.78 11.95 11.72
C ASN A 225 18.07 11.44 12.98
N TYR A 226 18.80 10.86 13.90
CA TYR A 226 18.30 10.30 15.14
C TYR A 226 19.19 10.67 16.31
N ARG A 227 18.62 10.75 17.51
CA ARG A 227 19.38 10.80 18.75
C ARG A 227 18.59 10.29 19.95
N ARG A 228 19.29 9.61 20.86
CA ARG A 228 18.84 9.35 22.22
C ARG A 228 19.01 10.64 23.01
N LEU A 229 17.91 11.39 23.20
CA LEU A 229 17.94 12.73 23.78
C LEU A 229 18.09 12.70 25.30
N ASP A 230 17.63 11.64 25.97
CA ASP A 230 17.87 11.41 27.40
C ASP A 230 19.36 11.30 27.74
N GLN A 231 20.14 10.65 26.89
CA GLN A 231 21.60 10.51 27.06
C GLN A 231 22.38 11.76 26.64
N ASN A 232 21.76 12.68 25.93
CA ASN A 232 22.36 13.88 25.38
C ASN A 232 21.73 15.17 25.94
N ALA A 233 20.98 15.09 27.02
CA ALA A 233 20.35 16.23 27.65
C ALA A 233 21.33 17.39 28.01
N PRO A 234 22.58 17.17 28.43
CA PRO A 234 23.55 18.26 28.65
C PRO A 234 23.74 19.16 27.42
N LEU A 235 23.86 18.58 26.21
CA LEU A 235 23.99 19.36 24.96
C LEU A 235 22.72 20.17 24.65
N ILE A 236 21.55 19.65 25.04
CA ILE A 236 20.29 20.36 24.89
C ILE A 236 20.24 21.55 25.86
N TYR A 237 20.68 21.37 27.09
CA TYR A 237 20.78 22.48 28.08
C TYR A 237 21.76 23.57 27.65
N ASP A 238 22.87 23.19 27.00
CA ASP A 238 23.81 24.16 26.43
C ASP A 238 23.14 25.01 25.34
N ASN A 239 22.31 24.39 24.49
CA ASN A 239 21.59 25.08 23.41
C ASN A 239 20.34 25.82 23.91
N MET A 240 19.69 25.33 24.97
CA MET A 240 18.41 25.82 25.53
C MET A 240 18.48 25.81 27.07
N PRO A 241 19.19 26.77 27.72
CA PRO A 241 19.48 26.74 29.17
C PRO A 241 18.21 26.77 30.05
N ASN A 242 17.14 27.36 29.56
CA ASN A 242 15.89 27.54 30.32
C ASN A 242 14.84 26.44 30.03
N ILE A 243 15.17 25.41 29.25
CA ILE A 243 14.22 24.32 28.96
C ILE A 243 13.91 23.55 30.25
N SER A 244 12.64 23.18 30.44
CA SER A 244 12.16 22.51 31.64
C SER A 244 12.80 21.14 31.85
N ARG A 245 12.98 20.77 33.12
CA ARG A 245 13.51 19.47 33.53
C ARG A 245 12.36 18.56 33.97
N SER A 246 12.52 17.25 33.76
CA SER A 246 11.58 16.26 34.27
C SER A 246 11.67 16.14 35.79
N LYS A 247 10.53 15.99 36.49
CA LYS A 247 10.53 15.65 37.91
C LYS A 247 10.87 14.18 38.17
N TYR A 248 10.73 13.31 37.18
CA TYR A 248 11.17 11.92 37.29
C TYR A 248 12.70 11.85 37.56
N ASP A 249 13.45 12.61 36.78
CA ASP A 249 14.89 12.80 36.97
C ASP A 249 15.29 14.14 36.37
N ASN A 250 15.85 15.04 37.17
CA ASN A 250 16.19 16.39 36.76
C ASN A 250 17.35 16.47 35.75
N ARG A 251 18.01 15.36 35.47
CA ARG A 251 18.98 15.25 34.39
C ARG A 251 18.34 15.24 33.02
N TYR A 252 17.06 14.88 32.93
CA TYR A 252 16.33 14.72 31.66
C TYR A 252 15.46 15.94 31.35
N VAL A 253 15.35 16.26 30.06
CA VAL A 253 14.43 17.30 29.57
C VAL A 253 12.99 16.87 29.81
N GLY A 254 12.21 17.77 30.41
CA GLY A 254 10.78 17.56 30.64
C GLY A 254 9.91 17.89 29.43
N ILE A 255 8.62 17.63 29.55
CA ILE A 255 7.66 17.84 28.46
C ILE A 255 6.96 19.23 28.55
N ALA A 256 7.07 19.93 29.68
CA ALA A 256 6.23 21.08 29.99
C ALA A 256 6.27 22.20 28.91
N ASP A 257 7.47 22.54 28.42
CA ASP A 257 7.62 23.59 27.41
C ASP A 257 7.09 23.20 26.02
N PHE A 258 6.84 21.92 25.82
CA PHE A 258 6.35 21.41 24.54
C PHE A 258 4.82 21.33 24.48
N MET A 259 4.12 21.62 25.56
CA MET A 259 2.67 21.46 25.64
C MET A 259 1.94 22.44 24.74
N ASP A 260 0.91 21.93 24.05
CA ASP A 260 -0.05 22.76 23.35
C ASP A 260 -1.16 23.21 24.31
N GLY A 261 -1.06 24.43 24.81
CA GLY A 261 -2.05 25.01 25.73
C GLY A 261 -3.44 25.19 25.10
N SER A 262 -3.56 25.11 23.78
CA SER A 262 -4.83 25.18 23.07
C SER A 262 -5.49 23.80 22.88
N PHE A 263 -4.79 22.72 23.23
CA PHE A 263 -5.31 21.37 23.08
C PHE A 263 -6.52 21.15 23.96
N LYS A 264 -7.63 20.76 23.33
CA LYS A 264 -8.84 20.30 24.02
C LYS A 264 -8.87 18.79 23.94
N HIS A 265 -9.26 18.13 25.02
CA HIS A 265 -9.43 16.68 25.06
C HIS A 265 -10.12 16.18 23.79
N HIS A 266 -9.47 15.29 23.10
CA HIS A 266 -10.00 14.72 21.87
C HIS A 266 -10.78 13.46 22.22
N THR A 267 -12.06 13.41 21.84
CA THR A 267 -12.89 12.21 21.98
C THR A 267 -12.34 11.10 21.07
N PHE A 268 -11.56 10.19 21.64
CA PHE A 268 -10.99 9.07 20.90
C PHE A 268 -12.10 8.08 20.54
N LEU A 269 -12.22 7.72 19.27
CA LEU A 269 -13.24 6.80 18.75
C LEU A 269 -14.69 7.16 19.15
N ASN A 270 -15.03 8.46 19.21
CA ASN A 270 -16.33 8.98 19.61
C ASN A 270 -16.75 8.53 21.03
N ASN A 271 -15.84 8.55 21.98
CA ASN A 271 -16.04 8.10 23.38
C ASN A 271 -16.50 6.64 23.51
N ARG A 272 -16.20 5.80 22.53
CA ARG A 272 -16.56 4.38 22.60
C ARG A 272 -15.86 3.63 23.74
N TYR A 273 -14.76 4.19 24.24
CA TYR A 273 -13.92 3.64 25.30
C TYR A 273 -13.49 4.78 26.23
N ASP A 274 -14.10 4.88 27.38
CA ASP A 274 -13.93 6.00 28.32
C ASP A 274 -12.50 6.16 28.88
N ASN A 275 -11.70 5.09 28.84
CA ASN A 275 -10.33 5.07 29.39
C ASN A 275 -9.23 5.35 28.34
N LEU A 276 -9.62 5.54 27.06
CA LEU A 276 -8.67 5.69 25.96
C LEU A 276 -8.69 7.12 25.43
N ASP A 277 -7.91 8.00 26.02
CA ASP A 277 -7.82 9.40 25.60
C ASP A 277 -6.37 9.88 25.55
N PHE A 278 -6.16 10.98 24.81
CA PHE A 278 -4.93 11.76 24.84
C PHE A 278 -5.11 12.92 25.83
N SER A 279 -4.36 12.86 26.93
CA SER A 279 -4.44 13.88 27.99
C SER A 279 -3.83 15.22 27.56
N PHE A 280 -2.95 15.19 26.56
CA PHE A 280 -2.21 16.37 26.07
C PHE A 280 -1.76 16.21 24.62
N ALA A 281 -1.29 17.29 24.03
CA ALA A 281 -0.60 17.34 22.76
C ALA A 281 0.63 18.24 22.85
N LEU A 282 1.60 18.01 21.95
CA LEU A 282 2.74 18.90 21.81
C LEU A 282 2.45 19.98 20.78
N ASN A 283 2.99 21.18 21.05
CA ASN A 283 2.93 22.30 20.14
C ASN A 283 3.90 22.10 18.97
N GLN A 284 3.39 22.12 17.75
CA GLN A 284 4.15 21.86 16.53
C GLN A 284 5.25 22.91 16.29
N ASP A 285 4.99 24.18 16.58
CA ASP A 285 5.99 25.25 16.41
C ASP A 285 7.14 25.10 17.40
N VAL A 286 6.83 24.67 18.64
CA VAL A 286 7.85 24.38 19.64
C VAL A 286 8.69 23.17 19.22
N MET A 287 8.08 22.11 18.72
CA MET A 287 8.79 20.94 18.19
C MET A 287 9.74 21.34 17.05
N LYS A 288 9.27 22.20 16.15
CA LYS A 288 10.05 22.70 15.01
C LYS A 288 11.23 23.56 15.45
N ASN A 289 10.99 24.48 16.37
CA ASN A 289 12.05 25.31 16.97
C ASN A 289 13.07 24.46 17.72
N PHE A 290 12.61 23.47 18.49
CA PHE A 290 13.49 22.56 19.22
C PHE A 290 14.48 21.85 18.29
N TYR A 291 14.01 21.32 17.14
CA TYR A 291 14.90 20.71 16.15
C TYR A 291 15.89 21.72 15.58
N ASN A 292 15.41 22.90 15.18
CA ASN A 292 16.28 23.93 14.58
C ASN A 292 17.44 24.32 15.50
N VAL A 293 17.14 24.51 16.77
CA VAL A 293 18.14 24.89 17.79
C VAL A 293 19.09 23.72 18.14
N ASN A 294 18.56 22.49 18.14
CA ASN A 294 19.29 21.29 18.58
C ASN A 294 19.73 20.39 17.41
N SER A 295 19.75 20.90 16.17
CA SER A 295 20.12 20.09 14.99
C SER A 295 21.52 19.48 15.07
N ASN A 296 22.45 20.13 15.80
CA ASN A 296 23.80 19.65 16.08
C ASN A 296 23.84 18.44 17.02
N VAL A 297 22.79 18.19 17.79
CA VAL A 297 22.66 17.01 18.67
C VAL A 297 22.35 15.76 17.87
N TYR A 298 21.56 15.88 16.82
CA TYR A 298 21.14 14.76 15.98
C TYR A 298 22.30 14.24 15.11
N ARG A 299 22.28 12.94 14.81
CA ARG A 299 23.28 12.28 13.95
C ARG A 299 22.61 11.57 12.79
N PRO A 300 23.21 11.59 11.59
CA PRO A 300 22.66 10.90 10.42
C PRO A 300 22.68 9.38 10.63
N ILE A 301 21.61 8.72 10.17
CA ILE A 301 21.45 7.27 10.18
C ILE A 301 21.53 6.75 8.75
N LEU A 302 22.61 6.03 8.44
CA LEU A 302 22.84 5.44 7.12
C LEU A 302 21.92 4.26 6.84
N THR A 303 21.46 3.53 7.86
CA THR A 303 20.59 2.36 7.71
C THR A 303 19.32 2.69 6.93
N THR A 304 18.66 3.82 7.21
CA THR A 304 17.44 4.24 6.50
C THR A 304 17.72 4.52 5.02
N LYS A 305 18.84 5.19 4.71
CA LYS A 305 19.27 5.45 3.34
C LYS A 305 19.43 4.15 2.56
N ILE A 306 20.14 3.19 3.13
CA ILE A 306 20.41 1.90 2.50
C ILE A 306 19.11 1.09 2.29
N GLN A 307 18.19 1.18 3.23
CA GLN A 307 16.92 0.48 3.16
C GLN A 307 15.93 1.09 2.16
N LYS A 308 16.02 2.39 1.85
CA LYS A 308 14.97 3.09 1.11
C LYS A 308 15.43 3.73 -0.20
N ASP A 309 16.70 4.17 -0.29
CA ASP A 309 17.16 4.87 -1.48
C ASP A 309 17.29 3.94 -2.68
N TYR A 310 16.82 4.40 -3.81
CA TYR A 310 17.01 3.77 -5.10
C TYR A 310 16.89 4.78 -6.23
N ASP A 311 17.48 4.43 -7.36
CA ASP A 311 17.30 5.07 -8.66
C ASP A 311 17.04 4.02 -9.72
N GLY A 312 16.35 4.39 -10.78
CA GLY A 312 16.11 3.46 -11.86
C GLY A 312 15.30 4.05 -12.99
N TYR A 313 15.27 3.30 -14.08
CA TYR A 313 14.42 3.62 -15.22
C TYR A 313 13.75 2.39 -15.80
N GLU A 314 12.61 2.62 -16.43
CA GLU A 314 11.82 1.63 -17.16
C GLU A 314 11.52 2.15 -18.56
N ARG A 315 11.75 1.34 -19.58
CA ARG A 315 11.38 1.60 -20.99
C ARG A 315 10.36 0.58 -21.43
N LEU A 316 9.23 1.05 -21.92
CA LEU A 316 8.17 0.23 -22.50
C LEU A 316 8.09 0.55 -24.00
N THR A 317 8.23 -0.48 -24.83
CA THR A 317 7.92 -0.42 -26.26
C THR A 317 6.78 -1.38 -26.54
N ALA A 318 5.76 -0.94 -27.24
CA ALA A 318 4.59 -1.76 -27.53
C ALA A 318 4.08 -1.51 -28.94
N ALA A 319 3.55 -2.57 -29.54
CA ALA A 319 2.81 -2.51 -30.80
C ALA A 319 1.53 -3.33 -30.69
N TYR A 320 0.50 -2.97 -31.43
CA TYR A 320 -0.77 -3.69 -31.44
C TYR A 320 -1.48 -3.64 -32.78
N ILE A 321 -2.32 -4.63 -32.98
CA ILE A 321 -3.33 -4.65 -34.03
C ILE A 321 -4.67 -5.04 -33.41
N MET A 322 -5.72 -4.37 -33.83
CA MET A 322 -7.10 -4.70 -33.45
C MET A 322 -8.08 -4.37 -34.57
N GLY A 323 -9.26 -4.98 -34.53
CA GLY A 323 -10.36 -4.65 -35.39
C GLY A 323 -11.67 -4.53 -34.64
N GLU A 324 -12.62 -3.80 -35.21
CA GLU A 324 -14.03 -3.83 -34.82
C GLU A 324 -14.85 -4.17 -36.04
N PHE A 325 -15.64 -5.21 -35.92
CA PHE A 325 -16.46 -5.76 -36.98
C PHE A 325 -17.92 -5.79 -36.51
N ASN A 326 -18.81 -5.01 -37.17
CA ASN A 326 -20.21 -4.93 -36.88
C ASN A 326 -21.00 -5.72 -37.95
N ILE A 327 -21.77 -6.71 -37.51
CA ILE A 327 -22.62 -7.53 -38.36
C ILE A 327 -24.08 -7.12 -38.09
N GLY A 328 -24.64 -6.34 -39.00
CA GLY A 328 -25.89 -5.66 -38.81
C GLY A 328 -25.93 -4.82 -37.55
N LYS A 329 -27.07 -4.77 -36.88
CA LYS A 329 -27.22 -4.12 -35.56
C LYS A 329 -27.07 -5.08 -34.38
N TYR A 330 -26.79 -6.34 -34.66
CA TYR A 330 -26.90 -7.42 -33.68
C TYR A 330 -25.60 -7.86 -33.08
N ILE A 331 -24.50 -7.84 -33.84
CA ILE A 331 -23.23 -8.39 -33.39
C ILE A 331 -22.13 -7.36 -33.59
N THR A 332 -21.33 -7.11 -32.55
CA THR A 332 -20.06 -6.40 -32.63
C THR A 332 -18.95 -7.33 -32.12
N PHE A 333 -17.95 -7.58 -32.95
CA PHE A 333 -16.80 -8.41 -32.63
C PHE A 333 -15.51 -7.58 -32.66
N ILE A 334 -14.73 -7.60 -31.55
CA ILE A 334 -13.53 -6.78 -31.41
C ILE A 334 -12.36 -7.69 -30.99
N PRO A 335 -11.65 -8.30 -31.95
CA PRO A 335 -10.39 -9.00 -31.69
C PRO A 335 -9.21 -8.03 -31.68
N GLY A 336 -8.19 -8.36 -30.91
CA GLY A 336 -6.94 -7.62 -30.92
C GLY A 336 -5.80 -8.37 -30.23
N VAL A 337 -4.58 -7.97 -30.56
CA VAL A 337 -3.39 -8.47 -29.89
C VAL A 337 -2.39 -7.33 -29.73
N ARG A 338 -1.77 -7.27 -28.58
CA ARG A 338 -0.73 -6.31 -28.23
C ARG A 338 0.54 -7.04 -27.83
N TYR A 339 1.65 -6.59 -28.36
CA TYR A 339 2.99 -6.98 -27.94
C TYR A 339 3.57 -5.89 -27.05
N ASP A 340 4.01 -6.24 -25.83
CA ASP A 340 4.69 -5.36 -24.89
C ASP A 340 6.11 -5.88 -24.63
N HIS A 341 7.10 -5.01 -24.78
CA HIS A 341 8.47 -5.24 -24.36
C HIS A 341 8.83 -4.19 -23.32
N THR A 342 9.25 -4.64 -22.14
CA THR A 342 9.70 -3.78 -21.04
C THR A 342 11.16 -4.09 -20.74
N TYR A 343 11.99 -3.05 -20.68
CA TYR A 343 13.35 -3.09 -20.15
C TYR A 343 13.42 -2.20 -18.94
N MET A 344 14.06 -2.67 -17.87
CA MET A 344 14.23 -1.92 -16.63
C MET A 344 15.66 -2.07 -16.09
N ARG A 345 16.12 -1.02 -15.40
CA ARG A 345 17.38 -1.00 -14.68
C ARG A 345 17.18 -0.25 -13.38
N TYR A 346 17.58 -0.86 -12.27
CA TYR A 346 17.49 -0.26 -10.93
C TYR A 346 18.82 -0.37 -10.21
N GLY A 347 19.12 0.67 -9.43
CA GLY A 347 20.23 0.72 -8.50
C GLY A 347 19.73 0.95 -7.07
N ALA A 348 20.28 0.22 -6.12
CA ALA A 348 19.99 0.36 -4.69
C ALA A 348 21.23 -0.01 -3.87
N TYR A 349 21.14 0.12 -2.55
CA TYR A 349 22.24 -0.21 -1.67
C TYR A 349 22.03 -1.58 -1.01
N SER A 350 23.13 -2.35 -0.91
CA SER A 350 23.20 -3.59 -0.13
C SER A 350 24.18 -3.38 1.02
N GLY A 351 23.92 -3.98 2.16
CA GLY A 351 24.78 -3.83 3.35
C GLY A 351 24.86 -5.12 4.17
N VAL A 352 26.01 -5.32 4.80
CA VAL A 352 26.30 -6.45 5.69
C VAL A 352 26.57 -5.91 7.09
N ASN A 353 26.17 -6.65 8.12
CA ASN A 353 26.22 -6.22 9.53
C ASN A 353 25.46 -4.91 9.80
N VAL A 354 24.40 -4.68 9.02
CA VAL A 354 23.54 -3.50 9.19
C VAL A 354 22.88 -3.56 10.58
N PRO A 355 23.01 -2.53 11.41
CA PRO A 355 22.39 -2.52 12.74
C PRO A 355 20.88 -2.65 12.64
N ASP A 356 20.28 -3.43 13.55
CA ASP A 356 18.81 -3.48 13.68
C ASP A 356 18.26 -2.22 14.34
N ASP A 357 18.94 -1.79 15.39
CA ASP A 357 18.60 -0.57 16.09
C ASP A 357 19.15 0.63 15.31
N GLU A 358 18.25 1.44 14.77
CA GLU A 358 18.57 2.71 14.11
C GLU A 358 19.26 3.71 15.07
N THR A 359 19.40 3.33 16.34
CA THR A 359 20.07 4.11 17.37
C THR A 359 21.56 3.83 17.47
N GLN A 360 22.05 2.77 16.82
CA GLN A 360 23.46 2.40 16.89
C GLN A 360 24.25 3.10 15.78
N GLU A 361 25.24 3.88 16.17
CA GLU A 361 26.23 4.51 15.27
C GLU A 361 27.32 3.51 14.87
N LEU A 362 26.96 2.27 14.53
CA LEU A 362 27.92 1.28 14.08
C LEU A 362 28.26 1.52 12.61
N SER A 363 29.53 1.51 12.30
CA SER A 363 29.99 1.44 10.92
C SER A 363 29.69 0.04 10.37
N PHE A 364 29.18 -0.02 9.16
CA PHE A 364 28.95 -1.28 8.45
C PHE A 364 29.26 -1.08 6.97
N ASP A 365 29.61 -2.19 6.30
CA ASP A 365 29.93 -2.16 4.89
C ASP A 365 28.67 -2.10 4.05
N TYR A 366 28.66 -1.20 3.08
CA TYR A 366 27.59 -1.11 2.10
C TYR A 366 28.12 -0.75 0.71
N THR A 367 27.43 -1.24 -0.30
CA THR A 367 27.77 -0.99 -1.70
C THR A 367 26.51 -0.67 -2.51
N LYS A 368 26.67 0.12 -3.56
CA LYS A 368 25.56 0.33 -4.52
C LYS A 368 25.56 -0.83 -5.53
N THR A 369 24.47 -1.56 -5.57
CA THR A 369 24.22 -2.64 -6.53
C THR A 369 23.30 -2.14 -7.63
N THR A 370 23.60 -2.48 -8.87
CA THR A 370 22.74 -2.17 -10.02
C THR A 370 22.41 -3.47 -10.73
N ASP A 371 21.14 -3.62 -11.09
CA ASP A 371 20.64 -4.81 -11.78
C ASP A 371 19.64 -4.40 -12.89
N ASN A 372 19.48 -5.23 -13.89
CA ASN A 372 18.58 -4.99 -15.01
C ASN A 372 17.75 -6.23 -15.33
N ASN A 373 16.60 -6.02 -15.94
CA ASN A 373 15.73 -7.09 -16.40
C ASN A 373 14.96 -6.66 -17.65
N SER A 374 14.56 -7.64 -18.44
CA SER A 374 13.80 -7.43 -19.66
C SER A 374 12.79 -8.56 -19.83
N PHE A 375 11.59 -8.21 -20.22
CA PHE A 375 10.54 -9.19 -20.51
C PHE A 375 9.62 -8.72 -21.62
N HIS A 376 9.00 -9.66 -22.29
CA HIS A 376 8.04 -9.42 -23.36
C HIS A 376 6.79 -10.29 -23.18
N TYR A 377 5.66 -9.76 -23.64
CA TYR A 377 4.37 -10.43 -23.55
C TYR A 377 3.52 -10.15 -24.77
N TRP A 378 2.79 -11.19 -25.19
CA TRP A 378 1.68 -11.07 -26.13
C TRP A 378 0.39 -11.05 -25.32
N LEU A 379 -0.44 -10.04 -25.54
CA LEU A 379 -1.65 -9.77 -24.78
C LEU A 379 -2.84 -9.77 -25.73
N PRO A 380 -3.45 -10.94 -25.99
CA PRO A 380 -4.65 -11.05 -26.80
C PRO A 380 -5.87 -10.50 -26.05
N GLN A 381 -6.80 -9.93 -26.83
CA GLN A 381 -8.11 -9.54 -26.37
C GLN A 381 -9.17 -9.89 -27.40
N ILE A 382 -10.34 -10.33 -26.94
CA ILE A 382 -11.51 -10.61 -27.75
C ILE A 382 -12.73 -10.12 -27.00
N HIS A 383 -13.51 -9.24 -27.64
CA HIS A 383 -14.80 -8.83 -27.12
C HIS A 383 -15.88 -9.18 -28.14
N LEU A 384 -16.99 -9.76 -27.67
CA LEU A 384 -18.17 -10.07 -28.44
C LEU A 384 -19.36 -9.45 -27.76
N LYS A 385 -20.06 -8.56 -28.47
CA LYS A 385 -21.33 -8.00 -28.06
C LYS A 385 -22.42 -8.56 -28.96
N ILE A 386 -23.47 -9.12 -28.38
CA ILE A 386 -24.64 -9.63 -29.06
C ILE A 386 -25.84 -8.83 -28.55
N LYS A 387 -26.62 -8.29 -29.48
CA LYS A 387 -27.82 -7.50 -29.20
C LYS A 387 -29.04 -8.18 -29.81
N PRO A 388 -29.57 -9.23 -29.17
CA PRO A 388 -30.69 -10.01 -29.75
C PRO A 388 -31.99 -9.21 -29.78
N LEU A 389 -32.15 -8.25 -28.86
CA LEU A 389 -33.28 -7.32 -28.79
C LEU A 389 -32.73 -5.90 -28.58
N ASP A 390 -33.51 -4.89 -28.92
CA ASP A 390 -33.06 -3.48 -28.78
C ASP A 390 -32.79 -3.08 -27.32
N ASN A 391 -33.32 -3.81 -26.37
CA ASN A 391 -33.20 -3.58 -24.93
C ASN A 391 -32.38 -4.66 -24.17
N LEU A 392 -31.74 -5.59 -24.90
CA LEU A 392 -30.94 -6.66 -24.30
C LEU A 392 -29.55 -6.73 -24.94
N ASP A 393 -28.51 -6.51 -24.14
CA ASP A 393 -27.12 -6.66 -24.52
C ASP A 393 -26.51 -7.86 -23.80
N ILE A 394 -25.84 -8.74 -24.54
CA ILE A 394 -24.99 -9.82 -24.02
C ILE A 394 -23.57 -9.49 -24.44
N ARG A 395 -22.65 -9.45 -23.48
CA ARG A 395 -21.23 -9.15 -23.71
C ARG A 395 -20.38 -10.28 -23.15
N LEU A 396 -19.48 -10.79 -23.99
CA LEU A 396 -18.46 -11.77 -23.61
C LEU A 396 -17.11 -11.15 -23.88
N ALA A 397 -16.16 -11.31 -22.95
CA ALA A 397 -14.82 -10.81 -23.12
C ALA A 397 -13.78 -11.83 -22.65
N TYR A 398 -12.69 -11.92 -23.41
CA TYR A 398 -11.44 -12.52 -22.99
C TYR A 398 -10.34 -11.49 -23.14
N THR A 399 -9.57 -11.28 -22.08
CA THR A 399 -8.45 -10.32 -22.11
C THR A 399 -7.27 -10.85 -21.31
N GLU A 400 -6.06 -10.61 -21.80
CA GLU A 400 -4.84 -10.79 -21.01
C GLU A 400 -4.25 -9.44 -20.62
N THR A 401 -3.91 -9.28 -19.33
CA THR A 401 -3.41 -8.03 -18.76
C THR A 401 -2.22 -8.27 -17.84
N LEU A 402 -1.34 -7.27 -17.71
CA LEU A 402 -0.16 -7.33 -16.86
C LEU A 402 -0.29 -6.41 -15.66
N SER A 403 0.17 -6.90 -14.50
CA SER A 403 0.46 -6.08 -13.31
C SER A 403 1.95 -6.14 -13.03
N ARG A 404 2.61 -4.98 -13.12
CA ARG A 404 4.06 -4.87 -12.88
C ARG A 404 4.35 -4.81 -11.39
N PRO A 405 5.53 -5.31 -10.94
CA PRO A 405 5.97 -5.19 -9.54
C PRO A 405 6.13 -3.72 -9.15
N ASP A 406 5.99 -3.45 -7.84
CA ASP A 406 6.31 -2.14 -7.28
C ASP A 406 7.82 -1.86 -7.37
N TYR A 407 8.17 -0.59 -7.55
CA TYR A 407 9.57 -0.15 -7.69
C TYR A 407 10.44 -0.52 -6.48
N ASP A 408 9.91 -0.43 -5.26
CA ASP A 408 10.63 -0.79 -4.03
C ASP A 408 11.04 -2.27 -4.00
N LEU A 409 10.25 -3.16 -4.64
CA LEU A 409 10.53 -4.59 -4.75
C LEU A 409 11.55 -4.89 -5.85
N LEU A 410 11.63 -4.03 -6.87
CA LEU A 410 12.57 -4.17 -8.00
C LEU A 410 13.97 -3.61 -7.68
N ALA A 411 14.09 -2.77 -6.68
CA ALA A 411 15.37 -2.20 -6.25
C ALA A 411 16.28 -3.32 -5.71
N PRO A 412 17.43 -3.64 -6.38
CA PRO A 412 18.28 -4.77 -6.04
C PRO A 412 18.97 -4.51 -4.69
N ARG A 413 18.49 -5.17 -3.65
CA ARG A 413 18.90 -4.88 -2.28
C ARG A 413 19.08 -6.17 -1.49
N THR A 414 20.24 -6.29 -0.84
CA THR A 414 20.51 -7.34 0.15
C THR A 414 20.96 -6.66 1.44
N ILE A 415 20.18 -6.75 2.50
CA ILE A 415 20.50 -6.17 3.80
C ILE A 415 20.58 -7.29 4.82
N ILE A 416 21.75 -7.50 5.37
CA ILE A 416 22.04 -8.54 6.37
C ILE A 416 22.22 -7.86 7.72
N LYS A 417 21.30 -8.13 8.64
CA LYS A 417 21.34 -7.70 10.03
C LYS A 417 21.81 -8.85 10.90
N SER A 418 23.11 -9.04 11.00
CA SER A 418 23.72 -10.20 11.67
C SER A 418 23.36 -10.31 13.14
N THR A 419 23.17 -9.15 13.84
CA THR A 419 22.87 -9.10 15.28
C THR A 419 21.55 -9.78 15.65
N ILE A 420 20.55 -9.72 14.76
CA ILE A 420 19.21 -10.30 14.98
C ILE A 420 18.92 -11.46 14.04
N GLY A 421 19.85 -11.82 13.17
CA GLY A 421 19.66 -12.90 12.21
C GLY A 421 18.55 -12.62 11.19
N GLU A 422 18.49 -11.41 10.64
CA GLU A 422 17.52 -11.03 9.61
C GLU A 422 18.18 -10.64 8.29
N VAL A 423 17.55 -11.05 7.19
CA VAL A 423 17.94 -10.69 5.82
C VAL A 423 16.75 -10.11 5.08
N VAL A 424 16.93 -8.94 4.46
CA VAL A 424 16.01 -8.39 3.46
C VAL A 424 16.64 -8.56 2.09
N TYR A 425 15.90 -9.16 1.15
CA TYR A 425 16.40 -9.50 -0.16
C TYR A 425 15.42 -9.11 -1.26
N ASN A 426 15.84 -8.22 -2.15
CA ASN A 426 15.08 -7.81 -3.33
C ASN A 426 15.95 -7.94 -4.58
N ARG A 427 15.32 -8.24 -5.71
CA ARG A 427 15.98 -8.35 -7.03
C ARG A 427 15.08 -7.81 -8.14
N THR A 428 15.71 -7.30 -9.19
CA THR A 428 15.02 -6.76 -10.38
C THR A 428 14.37 -7.85 -11.26
N ASN A 429 14.61 -9.14 -10.98
CA ASN A 429 14.16 -10.27 -11.78
C ASN A 429 12.68 -10.67 -11.56
N LEU A 430 11.93 -9.96 -10.73
CA LEU A 430 10.50 -10.20 -10.57
C LEU A 430 9.76 -10.00 -11.90
N LYS A 431 9.00 -11.02 -12.31
CA LYS A 431 8.18 -10.99 -13.51
C LYS A 431 6.85 -10.29 -13.24
N PRO A 432 6.30 -9.55 -14.21
CA PRO A 432 4.92 -9.09 -14.11
C PRO A 432 3.93 -10.24 -13.89
N ALA A 433 2.93 -9.99 -13.06
CA ALA A 433 1.82 -10.91 -12.95
C ALA A 433 0.93 -10.82 -14.20
N LEU A 434 0.64 -11.95 -14.83
CA LEU A 434 -0.19 -12.07 -16.02
C LEU A 434 -1.58 -12.57 -15.64
N SER A 435 -2.60 -11.75 -15.85
CA SER A 435 -3.99 -12.10 -15.61
C SER A 435 -4.70 -12.45 -16.92
N LYS A 436 -5.30 -13.63 -16.98
CA LYS A 436 -6.25 -14.07 -18.00
C LYS A 436 -7.66 -13.87 -17.47
N ASN A 437 -8.43 -13.02 -18.12
CA ASN A 437 -9.75 -12.60 -17.64
C ASN A 437 -10.82 -13.09 -18.60
N PHE A 438 -11.88 -13.67 -18.06
CA PHE A 438 -13.10 -14.08 -18.77
C PHE A 438 -14.27 -13.37 -18.10
N ASP A 439 -15.02 -12.59 -18.89
CA ASP A 439 -16.16 -11.83 -18.42
C ASP A 439 -17.38 -12.16 -19.28
N ALA A 440 -18.53 -12.35 -18.63
CA ALA A 440 -19.82 -12.53 -19.27
C ALA A 440 -20.85 -11.63 -18.61
N ILE A 441 -21.44 -10.70 -19.35
CA ILE A 441 -22.34 -9.67 -18.84
C ILE A 441 -23.61 -9.68 -19.66
N VAL A 442 -24.77 -9.68 -18.98
CA VAL A 442 -26.09 -9.50 -19.57
C VAL A 442 -26.69 -8.22 -19.00
N SER A 443 -27.05 -7.31 -19.87
CA SER A 443 -27.68 -6.04 -19.49
C SER A 443 -29.02 -5.89 -20.15
N PHE A 444 -30.05 -5.68 -19.34
CA PHE A 444 -31.41 -5.35 -19.78
C PHE A 444 -31.70 -3.89 -19.49
N TYR A 445 -32.10 -3.16 -20.50
CA TYR A 445 -32.46 -1.75 -20.39
C TYR A 445 -33.90 -1.52 -20.82
N ASN A 446 -34.67 -0.85 -19.98
CA ASN A 446 -36.02 -0.42 -20.32
C ASN A 446 -36.25 1.01 -19.81
N PRO A 447 -36.64 1.98 -20.68
CA PRO A 447 -36.83 3.37 -20.26
C PRO A 447 -37.86 3.59 -19.15
N LYS A 448 -38.75 2.62 -18.94
CA LYS A 448 -39.81 2.67 -17.91
C LYS A 448 -39.43 1.99 -16.59
N ILE A 449 -38.51 1.04 -16.66
CA ILE A 449 -38.13 0.21 -15.49
C ILE A 449 -36.71 0.57 -15.01
N GLY A 450 -35.77 0.76 -15.92
CA GLY A 450 -34.37 1.07 -15.60
C GLY A 450 -33.37 0.15 -16.28
N LEU A 451 -32.18 0.04 -15.70
CA LEU A 451 -31.09 -0.81 -16.13
C LEU A 451 -30.87 -1.93 -15.11
N PHE A 452 -30.81 -3.16 -15.59
CA PHE A 452 -30.44 -4.35 -14.81
C PHE A 452 -29.28 -5.02 -15.51
N THR A 453 -28.18 -5.21 -14.77
CA THR A 453 -27.00 -5.87 -15.28
C THR A 453 -26.61 -7.01 -14.34
N VAL A 454 -26.34 -8.18 -14.92
CA VAL A 454 -25.74 -9.31 -14.22
C VAL A 454 -24.47 -9.70 -14.96
N GLY A 455 -23.37 -9.77 -14.25
CA GLY A 455 -22.06 -10.13 -14.78
C GLY A 455 -21.40 -11.23 -13.97
N GLY A 456 -20.85 -12.23 -14.64
CA GLY A 456 -19.95 -13.21 -14.06
C GLY A 456 -18.53 -12.98 -14.57
N PHE A 457 -17.54 -13.15 -13.70
CA PHE A 457 -16.13 -13.06 -14.08
C PHE A 457 -15.30 -14.20 -13.50
N TYR A 458 -14.26 -14.56 -14.25
CA TYR A 458 -13.24 -15.49 -13.84
C TYR A 458 -11.87 -14.96 -14.25
N LYS A 459 -10.94 -14.85 -13.28
CA LYS A 459 -9.57 -14.39 -13.49
C LYS A 459 -8.60 -15.45 -13.04
N LYS A 460 -7.61 -15.75 -13.89
CA LYS A 460 -6.51 -16.65 -13.58
C LYS A 460 -5.20 -15.86 -13.68
N ILE A 461 -4.49 -15.71 -12.55
CA ILE A 461 -3.31 -14.85 -12.45
C ILE A 461 -2.08 -15.73 -12.27
N LYS A 462 -1.17 -15.68 -13.24
CA LYS A 462 0.16 -16.29 -13.18
C LYS A 462 1.18 -15.32 -12.61
N ASN A 463 2.24 -15.85 -12.00
CA ASN A 463 3.33 -15.05 -11.43
C ASN A 463 2.82 -14.00 -10.42
N PHE A 464 1.81 -14.33 -9.61
CA PHE A 464 1.31 -13.43 -8.58
C PHE A 464 2.47 -13.01 -7.66
N ILE A 465 2.60 -11.70 -7.39
CA ILE A 465 3.71 -11.16 -6.62
C ILE A 465 3.28 -10.96 -5.18
N TYR A 466 4.05 -11.52 -4.25
CA TYR A 466 3.85 -11.28 -2.82
C TYR A 466 5.18 -11.30 -2.07
N THR A 467 5.20 -10.63 -0.91
CA THR A 467 6.34 -10.65 0.00
C THR A 467 6.18 -11.81 0.98
N ARG A 468 7.24 -12.56 1.17
CA ARG A 468 7.32 -13.70 2.08
C ARG A 468 8.36 -13.44 3.15
N SER A 469 8.04 -13.78 4.39
CA SER A 469 8.99 -13.93 5.49
C SER A 469 9.12 -15.41 5.85
N ALA A 470 10.34 -15.89 5.92
CA ALA A 470 10.66 -17.29 6.19
C ALA A 470 12.01 -17.39 6.93
N TYR A 471 12.43 -18.61 7.26
CA TYR A 471 13.80 -18.88 7.73
C TYR A 471 14.64 -19.42 6.58
N LEU A 472 15.93 -19.05 6.55
CA LEU A 472 16.91 -19.64 5.64
C LEU A 472 17.21 -21.07 6.10
N LEU A 473 16.88 -22.08 5.27
CA LEU A 473 17.00 -23.49 5.61
C LEU A 473 17.62 -24.25 4.44
N GLU A 474 18.71 -24.97 4.72
CA GLU A 474 19.38 -25.83 3.72
C GLU A 474 18.44 -26.84 3.06
N GLY A 475 18.63 -27.09 1.79
CA GLY A 475 17.88 -28.06 1.00
C GLY A 475 16.43 -27.68 0.72
N THR A 476 16.03 -26.42 0.96
CA THR A 476 14.69 -25.91 0.72
C THR A 476 14.69 -24.77 -0.29
N ALA A 477 13.53 -24.27 -0.65
CA ALA A 477 13.40 -23.06 -1.48
C ALA A 477 14.01 -21.82 -0.83
N THR A 478 14.23 -21.84 0.48
CA THR A 478 14.91 -20.76 1.23
C THR A 478 16.37 -21.12 1.59
N ASP A 479 16.98 -22.02 0.84
CA ASP A 479 18.41 -22.28 0.98
C ASP A 479 19.21 -20.99 0.70
N PRO A 480 20.16 -20.59 1.56
CA PRO A 480 21.00 -19.42 1.34
C PRO A 480 21.63 -19.35 -0.07
N ALA A 481 22.04 -20.52 -0.62
CA ALA A 481 22.63 -20.61 -1.95
C ALA A 481 21.71 -20.10 -3.06
N ASN A 482 20.38 -20.27 -2.93
CA ASN A 482 19.41 -19.75 -3.91
C ASN A 482 19.37 -18.21 -3.98
N PHE A 483 19.92 -17.55 -2.97
CA PHE A 483 19.98 -16.09 -2.86
C PHE A 483 21.41 -15.54 -3.01
N GLY A 484 22.40 -16.42 -3.24
CA GLY A 484 23.81 -16.04 -3.24
C GLY A 484 24.29 -15.58 -1.85
N LEU A 485 23.70 -16.11 -0.80
CA LEU A 485 24.02 -15.81 0.59
C LEU A 485 24.94 -16.88 1.20
N PRO A 486 25.80 -16.52 2.17
CA PRO A 486 26.66 -17.49 2.85
C PRO A 486 25.85 -18.47 3.70
N SER A 487 26.33 -19.72 3.80
CA SER A 487 25.71 -20.78 4.61
C SER A 487 25.68 -20.46 6.12
N SER A 488 26.55 -19.56 6.59
CA SER A 488 26.53 -19.08 7.97
C SER A 488 25.20 -18.41 8.38
N LEU A 489 24.38 -17.99 7.41
CA LEU A 489 23.05 -17.40 7.65
C LEU A 489 21.92 -18.43 7.80
N VAL A 490 22.23 -19.72 7.73
CA VAL A 490 21.23 -20.78 8.00
C VAL A 490 20.59 -20.58 9.37
N GLY A 491 19.27 -20.57 9.41
CA GLY A 491 18.48 -20.28 10.62
C GLY A 491 18.08 -18.81 10.80
N SER A 492 18.67 -17.89 10.04
CA SER A 492 18.27 -16.48 10.02
C SER A 492 16.92 -16.30 9.33
N GLY A 493 16.18 -15.26 9.73
CA GLY A 493 14.97 -14.81 9.03
C GLY A 493 15.32 -14.20 7.68
N ILE A 494 14.51 -14.46 6.65
CA ILE A 494 14.61 -13.79 5.36
C ILE A 494 13.25 -13.23 4.95
N THR A 495 13.25 -11.97 4.50
CA THR A 495 12.08 -11.33 3.88
C THR A 495 12.41 -10.96 2.45
N TYR A 496 11.62 -11.47 1.50
CA TYR A 496 11.84 -11.26 0.07
C TYR A 496 10.54 -11.28 -0.72
N ALA A 497 10.53 -10.59 -1.86
CA ALA A 497 9.45 -10.65 -2.82
C ALA A 497 9.69 -11.78 -3.81
N LEU A 498 8.62 -12.49 -4.18
CA LEU A 498 8.69 -13.56 -5.17
C LEU A 498 7.46 -13.58 -6.08
N ASN A 499 7.63 -14.19 -7.24
CA ASN A 499 6.51 -14.60 -8.07
C ASN A 499 6.03 -15.97 -7.58
N SER A 500 4.75 -16.07 -7.24
CA SER A 500 4.16 -17.36 -6.88
C SER A 500 4.32 -18.37 -8.03
N PRO A 501 4.81 -19.58 -7.77
CA PRO A 501 4.80 -20.67 -8.75
C PRO A 501 3.38 -21.21 -8.98
N TYR A 502 2.42 -20.84 -8.14
CA TYR A 502 1.03 -21.29 -8.21
C TYR A 502 0.13 -20.19 -8.76
N ASP A 503 -0.78 -20.58 -9.64
CA ASP A 503 -1.76 -19.66 -10.21
C ASP A 503 -2.77 -19.22 -9.12
N ALA A 504 -3.01 -17.92 -9.04
CA ALA A 504 -4.12 -17.40 -8.25
C ALA A 504 -5.38 -17.33 -9.12
N THR A 505 -6.53 -17.66 -8.54
CA THR A 505 -7.83 -17.58 -9.22
C THR A 505 -8.78 -16.68 -8.46
N ILE A 506 -9.57 -15.88 -9.20
CA ILE A 506 -10.62 -15.05 -8.65
C ILE A 506 -11.87 -15.29 -9.52
N LYS A 507 -13.00 -15.54 -8.91
CA LYS A 507 -14.29 -15.66 -9.59
C LYS A 507 -15.36 -14.87 -8.83
N GLY A 508 -16.33 -14.37 -9.54
CA GLY A 508 -17.39 -13.61 -8.87
C GLY A 508 -18.59 -13.36 -9.74
N LEU A 509 -19.63 -12.85 -9.08
CA LEU A 509 -20.88 -12.40 -9.67
C LEU A 509 -21.12 -10.95 -9.27
N GLU A 510 -21.49 -10.13 -10.24
CA GLU A 510 -21.85 -8.73 -10.05
C GLU A 510 -23.28 -8.50 -10.49
N ILE A 511 -24.06 -7.81 -9.68
CA ILE A 511 -25.43 -7.42 -9.97
C ILE A 511 -25.53 -5.91 -9.81
N ASP A 512 -25.92 -5.22 -10.87
CA ASP A 512 -26.17 -3.77 -10.85
C ASP A 512 -27.61 -3.49 -11.23
N ILE A 513 -28.28 -2.69 -10.42
CA ILE A 513 -29.66 -2.27 -10.61
C ILE A 513 -29.71 -0.75 -10.52
N GLN A 514 -30.21 -0.11 -11.56
CA GLN A 514 -30.45 1.33 -11.59
C GLN A 514 -31.87 1.57 -12.09
N THR A 515 -32.72 2.15 -11.25
CA THR A 515 -34.10 2.44 -11.59
C THR A 515 -34.51 3.84 -11.14
N GLN A 516 -35.44 4.43 -11.92
CA GLN A 516 -36.07 5.68 -11.55
C GLN A 516 -37.58 5.46 -11.42
N LEU A 517 -38.10 5.74 -10.22
CA LEU A 517 -39.49 5.53 -9.87
C LEU A 517 -40.41 6.63 -10.45
N ARG A 518 -40.56 6.69 -11.79
CA ARG A 518 -41.31 7.75 -12.49
C ARG A 518 -42.82 7.65 -12.32
N ARG A 519 -43.30 6.44 -11.96
CA ARG A 519 -44.76 6.14 -11.88
C ARG A 519 -45.35 6.30 -10.49
N LEU A 520 -44.53 6.52 -9.47
CA LEU A 520 -44.99 6.73 -8.12
C LEU A 520 -45.52 8.16 -7.95
N PRO A 521 -46.62 8.35 -7.19
CA PRO A 521 -47.18 9.67 -6.94
C PRO A 521 -46.37 10.47 -5.89
N GLY A 522 -46.57 11.79 -5.92
CA GLY A 522 -46.05 12.68 -4.87
C GLY A 522 -44.52 12.78 -4.83
N LEU A 523 -43.93 12.82 -3.64
CA LEU A 523 -42.50 12.96 -3.40
C LEU A 523 -41.65 11.76 -3.88
N LEU A 524 -42.28 10.63 -4.12
CA LEU A 524 -41.62 9.43 -4.64
C LEU A 524 -41.45 9.46 -6.15
N LYS A 525 -42.08 10.41 -6.85
CA LYS A 525 -41.93 10.59 -8.28
C LYS A 525 -40.54 11.07 -8.62
N GLY A 526 -39.78 10.25 -9.33
CA GLY A 526 -38.44 10.61 -9.76
C GLY A 526 -37.31 10.14 -8.84
N VAL A 527 -37.64 9.47 -7.73
CA VAL A 527 -36.60 8.82 -6.89
C VAL A 527 -35.77 7.88 -7.76
N VAL A 528 -34.45 8.03 -7.70
CA VAL A 528 -33.46 7.17 -8.34
C VAL A 528 -32.92 6.22 -7.27
N ILE A 529 -32.99 4.92 -7.56
CA ILE A 529 -32.41 3.87 -6.74
C ILE A 529 -31.30 3.22 -7.55
N GLY A 530 -30.10 3.14 -6.95
CA GLY A 530 -28.98 2.36 -7.46
C GLY A 530 -28.58 1.30 -6.43
N ALA A 531 -28.33 0.09 -6.88
CA ALA A 531 -27.77 -0.98 -6.04
C ALA A 531 -26.73 -1.75 -6.86
N ASN A 532 -25.56 -1.91 -6.29
CA ASN A 532 -24.51 -2.76 -6.84
C ASN A 532 -24.07 -3.77 -5.78
N ILE A 533 -24.09 -5.05 -6.14
CA ILE A 533 -23.71 -6.16 -5.26
C ILE A 533 -22.66 -6.98 -5.99
N THR A 534 -21.53 -7.25 -5.33
CA THR A 534 -20.47 -8.11 -5.82
C THR A 534 -20.21 -9.24 -4.82
N LEU A 535 -20.31 -10.46 -5.30
CA LEU A 535 -19.91 -11.68 -4.58
C LEU A 535 -18.64 -12.20 -5.23
N MET A 536 -17.59 -12.46 -4.45
CA MET A 536 -16.34 -12.97 -5.00
C MET A 536 -15.67 -13.97 -4.10
N ASP A 537 -15.03 -14.94 -4.74
CA ASP A 537 -14.21 -15.96 -4.13
C ASP A 537 -12.85 -16.02 -4.83
N SER A 538 -11.80 -16.36 -4.09
CA SER A 538 -10.45 -16.50 -4.62
C SER A 538 -9.72 -17.65 -3.98
N LYS A 539 -8.72 -18.17 -4.70
CA LYS A 539 -7.86 -19.24 -4.23
C LYS A 539 -6.44 -19.02 -4.74
N MET A 540 -5.46 -19.16 -3.88
CA MET A 540 -4.04 -19.11 -4.21
C MET A 540 -3.26 -20.11 -3.38
N GLY A 541 -2.22 -20.71 -3.96
CA GLY A 541 -1.24 -21.50 -3.23
C GLY A 541 -0.17 -20.59 -2.63
N TYR A 542 -0.06 -20.62 -1.31
CA TYR A 542 1.01 -19.97 -0.56
C TYR A 542 2.09 -20.97 -0.20
N PHE A 543 3.31 -20.59 -0.48
CA PHE A 543 4.46 -21.43 -0.22
C PHE A 543 4.91 -21.24 1.22
N GLU A 544 5.08 -22.32 1.96
CA GLU A 544 5.53 -22.34 3.34
C GLU A 544 6.72 -23.29 3.51
N THR A 545 7.71 -22.85 4.27
CA THR A 545 8.86 -23.69 4.66
C THR A 545 8.77 -23.92 6.15
N THR A 546 8.59 -25.16 6.55
CA THR A 546 8.43 -25.55 7.95
C THR A 546 9.65 -26.30 8.46
N LYS A 547 10.00 -26.05 9.72
CA LYS A 547 10.92 -26.88 10.49
C LYS A 547 10.10 -27.96 11.19
N SER A 548 10.25 -29.21 10.79
CA SER A 548 9.72 -30.34 11.54
C SER A 548 10.83 -31.08 12.25
N ARG A 549 10.48 -31.83 13.29
CA ARG A 549 11.41 -32.68 14.02
C ARG A 549 10.94 -34.12 13.88
N VAL A 550 11.79 -34.98 13.38
CA VAL A 550 11.52 -36.43 13.33
C VAL A 550 12.38 -37.12 14.36
N LYS A 551 11.77 -38.04 15.10
CA LYS A 551 12.53 -38.88 16.06
C LYS A 551 13.61 -39.64 15.30
N LYS A 552 14.84 -39.57 15.79
CA LYS A 552 15.95 -40.34 15.20
C LYS A 552 15.60 -41.83 15.17
N PRO A 553 15.67 -42.50 14.01
CA PRO A 553 15.68 -43.95 14.01
C PRO A 553 16.85 -44.41 14.87
N ASN A 554 16.66 -45.38 15.74
CA ASN A 554 17.69 -45.93 16.60
C ASN A 554 18.29 -44.98 17.66
N TYR A 555 17.53 -43.96 18.11
CA TYR A 555 17.94 -43.09 19.22
C TYR A 555 18.06 -43.91 20.51
N VAL A 556 19.24 -43.87 21.15
CA VAL A 556 19.49 -44.46 22.46
C VAL A 556 19.55 -43.35 23.51
N VAL A 557 18.78 -43.49 24.58
CA VAL A 557 18.78 -42.54 25.69
C VAL A 557 20.14 -42.59 26.38
N GLY A 558 20.82 -41.42 26.46
CA GLY A 558 22.12 -41.29 27.10
C GLY A 558 23.34 -41.32 26.18
N ASP A 559 23.16 -41.37 24.85
CA ASP A 559 24.26 -41.31 23.86
C ASP A 559 24.81 -39.90 23.60
N GLY A 560 24.33 -38.90 24.33
CA GLY A 560 24.73 -37.50 24.16
C GLY A 560 24.16 -36.82 22.90
N SER A 561 23.44 -37.56 22.07
CA SER A 561 22.83 -37.00 20.87
C SER A 561 21.41 -36.44 21.12
N LYS A 562 20.95 -35.53 20.28
CA LYS A 562 19.56 -35.02 20.36
C LYS A 562 18.60 -36.09 19.81
N PRO A 563 17.45 -36.36 20.48
CA PRO A 563 16.51 -37.40 20.09
C PRO A 563 15.75 -37.13 18.78
N PHE A 564 15.83 -35.91 18.28
CA PHE A 564 15.13 -35.50 17.07
C PHE A 564 16.09 -34.90 16.04
N LEU A 565 15.88 -35.28 14.79
CA LEU A 565 16.51 -34.66 13.62
C LEU A 565 15.61 -33.51 13.10
N PRO A 566 16.14 -32.33 12.87
CA PRO A 566 15.39 -31.32 12.17
C PRO A 566 15.20 -31.76 10.70
N ILE A 567 13.98 -31.72 10.22
CA ILE A 567 13.66 -31.87 8.80
C ILE A 567 13.07 -30.56 8.33
N ASN A 568 13.74 -29.96 7.38
CA ASN A 568 13.24 -28.78 6.69
C ASN A 568 12.38 -29.26 5.51
N LYS A 569 11.16 -28.77 5.41
CA LYS A 569 10.23 -29.19 4.35
C LYS A 569 9.51 -27.99 3.78
N ASP A 570 9.48 -27.94 2.46
CA ASP A 570 8.62 -27.02 1.73
C ASP A 570 7.21 -27.61 1.60
N THR A 571 6.21 -26.81 1.93
CA THR A 571 4.79 -27.14 1.85
C THR A 571 4.04 -26.02 1.14
N VAL A 572 2.82 -26.33 0.69
CA VAL A 572 1.92 -25.36 0.08
C VAL A 572 0.57 -25.48 0.77
N TYR A 573 0.06 -24.37 1.24
CA TYR A 573 -1.33 -24.30 1.66
C TYR A 573 -2.12 -23.40 0.71
N TYR A 574 -3.39 -23.69 0.55
CA TYR A 574 -4.28 -22.94 -0.32
C TYR A 574 -5.23 -22.11 0.53
N ASP A 575 -5.23 -20.82 0.26
CA ASP A 575 -6.13 -19.89 0.93
C ASP A 575 -6.59 -18.79 -0.04
N ARG A 576 -7.46 -17.93 0.43
CA ARG A 576 -7.93 -16.74 -0.29
C ARG A 576 -6.83 -15.72 -0.46
N LEU A 577 -6.96 -14.85 -1.47
CA LEU A 577 -6.08 -13.71 -1.63
C LEU A 577 -6.22 -12.75 -0.43
N LEU A 578 -5.08 -12.32 0.10
CA LEU A 578 -5.02 -11.40 1.22
C LEU A 578 -5.75 -10.09 0.92
N LYS A 579 -6.49 -9.58 1.91
CA LYS A 579 -7.24 -8.30 1.84
C LYS A 579 -8.38 -8.26 0.82
N GLN A 580 -8.78 -9.38 0.24
CA GLN A 580 -9.91 -9.43 -0.67
C GLN A 580 -11.23 -9.57 0.11
N PRO A 581 -12.21 -8.68 -0.08
CA PRO A 581 -13.54 -8.87 0.47
C PRO A 581 -14.27 -9.99 -0.29
N SER A 582 -15.12 -10.75 0.42
CA SER A 582 -15.99 -11.75 -0.20
C SER A 582 -17.31 -11.18 -0.71
N PHE A 583 -17.70 -10.05 -0.12
CA PHE A 583 -18.95 -9.37 -0.38
C PHE A 583 -18.73 -7.86 -0.39
N LEU A 584 -19.27 -7.19 -1.41
CA LEU A 584 -19.37 -5.74 -1.49
C LEU A 584 -20.79 -5.38 -1.87
N ALA A 585 -21.37 -4.39 -1.21
CA ALA A 585 -22.66 -3.83 -1.61
C ALA A 585 -22.61 -2.30 -1.49
N ASN A 586 -23.14 -1.65 -2.50
CA ASN A 586 -23.30 -0.21 -2.54
C ASN A 586 -24.77 0.11 -2.85
N PHE A 587 -25.34 1.04 -2.11
CA PHE A 587 -26.70 1.55 -2.33
C PHE A 587 -26.65 3.05 -2.55
N MET A 588 -27.38 3.51 -3.53
CA MET A 588 -27.56 4.91 -3.84
C MET A 588 -29.04 5.24 -3.87
N LEU A 589 -29.42 6.27 -3.13
CA LEU A 589 -30.76 6.86 -3.18
C LEU A 589 -30.62 8.32 -3.56
N GLY A 590 -31.28 8.74 -4.62
CA GLY A 590 -31.28 10.11 -5.08
C GLY A 590 -32.70 10.57 -5.43
N ASN A 591 -33.00 11.82 -5.18
CA ASN A 591 -34.24 12.44 -5.62
C ASN A 591 -33.91 13.72 -6.40
N PRO A 592 -34.08 13.76 -7.72
CA PRO A 592 -33.87 14.95 -8.51
C PRO A 592 -35.05 15.94 -8.30
N THR A 593 -35.06 16.65 -7.19
CA THR A 593 -35.99 17.78 -6.98
C THR A 593 -35.52 18.99 -7.78
N ARG A 594 -36.41 19.54 -8.60
CA ARG A 594 -36.19 20.84 -9.25
C ARG A 594 -36.62 21.94 -8.27
N ILE A 595 -35.68 22.74 -7.79
CA ILE A 595 -35.95 23.98 -7.05
C ILE A 595 -35.57 25.12 -7.98
N GLY A 596 -36.53 25.97 -8.38
CA GLY A 596 -36.29 27.17 -9.15
C GLY A 596 -35.63 26.94 -10.54
N GLY A 597 -35.97 25.87 -11.25
CA GLY A 597 -35.41 25.57 -12.59
C GLY A 597 -34.03 24.90 -12.60
N VAL A 598 -33.38 24.74 -11.45
CA VAL A 598 -32.08 24.05 -11.30
C VAL A 598 -32.32 22.64 -10.74
N ALA A 599 -31.76 21.61 -11.40
CA ALA A 599 -31.77 20.25 -10.90
C ALA A 599 -30.74 20.10 -9.78
N VAL A 600 -31.20 19.94 -8.54
CA VAL A 600 -30.33 19.62 -7.40
C VAL A 600 -30.45 18.13 -7.11
N SER A 601 -29.37 17.38 -7.28
CA SER A 601 -29.29 15.99 -6.86
C SER A 601 -28.45 15.88 -5.58
N SER A 602 -29.00 15.36 -4.51
CA SER A 602 -28.22 14.96 -3.34
C SER A 602 -28.20 13.42 -3.28
N PRO A 603 -27.13 12.75 -3.74
CA PRO A 603 -27.00 11.30 -3.58
C PRO A 603 -26.56 10.97 -2.14
N ALA A 604 -27.34 10.13 -1.46
CA ALA A 604 -26.86 9.44 -0.26
C ALA A 604 -26.24 8.10 -0.72
N CYS A 605 -24.93 7.96 -0.53
CA CYS A 605 -24.22 6.70 -0.80
C CYS A 605 -23.96 5.97 0.51
N CYS A 606 -24.41 4.73 0.63
CA CYS A 606 -24.04 3.82 1.72
C CYS A 606 -23.32 2.61 1.13
N GLY A 607 -22.06 2.41 1.50
CA GLY A 607 -21.26 1.25 1.10
C GLY A 607 -21.09 0.29 2.28
N ILE A 608 -21.41 -0.98 2.09
CA ILE A 608 -21.15 -2.05 3.07
C ILE A 608 -20.10 -2.99 2.48
N SER A 609 -18.98 -3.11 3.18
CA SER A 609 -17.92 -4.08 2.87
C SER A 609 -17.78 -5.04 4.04
N MET A 610 -18.07 -6.32 3.84
CA MET A 610 -17.77 -7.36 4.81
C MET A 610 -16.41 -7.99 4.49
N ARG A 611 -15.44 -7.79 5.40
CA ARG A 611 -14.19 -8.56 5.42
C ARG A 611 -14.39 -9.74 6.36
N GLN A 612 -14.18 -10.94 5.88
CA GLN A 612 -13.99 -12.07 6.78
C GLN A 612 -12.70 -11.82 7.59
N LYS A 613 -12.79 -11.94 8.92
CA LYS A 613 -11.60 -11.96 9.78
C LYS A 613 -10.71 -13.11 9.30
N ALA A 614 -9.47 -12.80 8.97
CA ALA A 614 -8.46 -13.85 8.83
C ALA A 614 -8.40 -14.61 10.17
N ALA A 615 -8.67 -15.88 10.14
CA ALA A 615 -8.38 -16.73 11.28
C ALA A 615 -6.87 -16.72 11.45
N LEU A 616 -6.39 -16.22 12.58
CA LEU A 616 -5.03 -16.42 13.04
C LEU A 616 -4.91 -17.92 13.39
N SER A 617 -4.30 -18.69 12.51
CA SER A 617 -3.79 -20.03 12.82
C SER A 617 -2.31 -19.94 13.19
#